data_7d078807e0291e84908e856729fb5678
#
_entry.id   7d078807e0291e84908e856729fb5678
#
_cell.length_a   1.000
_cell.length_b   1.000
_cell.length_c   1.000
_cell.angle_alpha   90.00
_cell.angle_beta   90.00
_cell.angle_gamma   90.00
#
_symmetry.space_group_name_H-M   'P 1'
#
loop_
_entity.id
_entity.type
_entity.pdbx_description
1 polymer ?
#
loop_
_entity_poly.entity_id
_entity_poly.type
_entity_poly.pdbx_seq_one_letter_code
_entity_poly.pdbx_strand_id
1 'polypeptide(L)'
;LADPATRKRIVDELNASNRDWSEVMIGGTWSDETKFSSGKRISELGDNPGEIICSILEKDLCRTGAFFFTMSEDNLNHILSKNWILPGSDASLRAPWGALGADFPHPRAYATMPEFYRRLRKLGFTLEDTVKRMTSLPAERFRLKSRGVIKRGALADIVVWSEKEFIGRATYDTPHNFSEGVDCVIVNGTIPYRNGRFTGNRGGRLITR
;
A
#
# COMPACT_ATOMS: atom_id res chain seq x y z
N LEU A 1 -14.10 23.88 -11.85
CA LEU A 1 -14.92 24.18 -10.63
C LEU A 1 -15.11 25.68 -10.43
N ALA A 2 -14.23 26.53 -10.96
CA ALA A 2 -14.35 27.99 -10.85
C ALA A 2 -15.58 28.59 -11.59
N ASP A 3 -16.10 27.91 -12.62
CA ASP A 3 -17.35 28.31 -13.30
C ASP A 3 -18.56 27.75 -12.53
N PRO A 4 -19.48 28.62 -12.01
CA PRO A 4 -20.62 28.19 -11.20
C PRO A 4 -21.58 27.24 -11.91
N ALA A 5 -21.78 27.43 -13.21
CA ALA A 5 -22.70 26.58 -13.99
C ALA A 5 -22.13 25.16 -14.16
N THR A 6 -20.83 25.05 -14.45
CA THR A 6 -20.11 23.77 -14.55
C THR A 6 -20.06 23.09 -13.19
N ARG A 7 -19.75 23.83 -12.11
CA ARG A 7 -19.73 23.31 -10.74
C ARG A 7 -21.08 22.71 -10.35
N LYS A 8 -22.16 23.47 -10.59
CA LYS A 8 -23.53 23.00 -10.30
C LYS A 8 -23.83 21.70 -11.03
N ARG A 9 -23.52 21.63 -12.35
CA ARG A 9 -23.74 20.41 -13.14
C ARG A 9 -22.99 19.20 -12.54
N ILE A 10 -21.72 19.37 -12.14
CA ILE A 10 -20.93 18.29 -11.53
C ILE A 10 -21.55 17.84 -10.21
N VAL A 11 -21.96 18.78 -9.36
CA VAL A 11 -22.64 18.47 -8.09
C VAL A 11 -23.91 17.67 -8.33
N ASP A 12 -24.75 18.13 -9.28
CA ASP A 12 -26.02 17.48 -9.61
C ASP A 12 -25.77 16.05 -10.15
N GLU A 13 -24.78 15.84 -11.03
CA GLU A 13 -24.41 14.54 -11.59
C GLU A 13 -23.88 13.57 -10.48
N LEU A 14 -23.04 14.06 -9.57
CA LEU A 14 -22.53 13.25 -8.47
C LEU A 14 -23.64 12.83 -7.51
N ASN A 15 -24.54 13.76 -7.17
CA ASN A 15 -25.67 13.48 -6.28
C ASN A 15 -26.71 12.54 -6.90
N ALA A 16 -26.90 12.61 -8.22
CA ALA A 16 -27.78 11.70 -8.96
C ALA A 16 -27.16 10.32 -9.21
N SER A 17 -25.89 10.13 -8.94
CA SER A 17 -25.23 8.85 -9.15
C SER A 17 -25.71 7.80 -8.13
N ASN A 18 -25.87 6.54 -8.58
CA ASN A 18 -26.20 5.41 -7.72
C ASN A 18 -24.99 4.87 -6.93
N ARG A 19 -23.96 5.70 -6.70
CA ARG A 19 -22.76 5.29 -5.99
C ARG A 19 -23.03 5.23 -4.49
N ASP A 20 -22.58 4.15 -3.86
CA ASP A 20 -22.49 4.09 -2.40
C ASP A 20 -21.27 4.92 -1.93
N TRP A 21 -21.53 6.07 -1.37
CA TRP A 21 -20.51 6.99 -0.89
C TRP A 21 -19.84 6.52 0.41
N SER A 22 -20.37 5.49 1.06
CA SER A 22 -19.68 4.79 2.15
C SER A 22 -18.53 3.93 1.66
N GLU A 23 -18.46 3.63 0.36
CA GLU A 23 -17.37 2.90 -0.29
C GLU A 23 -16.27 3.82 -0.85
N VAL A 24 -16.36 5.13 -0.63
CA VAL A 24 -15.36 6.11 -1.08
C VAL A 24 -14.75 6.83 0.11
N MET A 25 -13.45 6.67 0.30
CA MET A 25 -12.69 7.30 1.39
C MET A 25 -11.71 8.34 0.80
N ILE A 26 -11.65 9.51 1.40
CA ILE A 26 -10.61 10.50 1.08
C ILE A 26 -9.26 9.98 1.58
N GLY A 27 -8.30 9.91 0.68
CA GLY A 27 -6.91 9.59 0.99
C GLY A 27 -6.13 10.82 1.45
N GLY A 28 -4.95 11.04 0.85
CA GLY A 28 -4.16 12.24 1.15
C GLY A 28 -4.77 13.52 0.59
N THR A 29 -4.75 14.60 1.39
CA THR A 29 -5.03 15.97 0.98
C THR A 29 -3.80 16.84 1.21
N TRP A 30 -3.70 17.97 0.52
CA TRP A 30 -2.53 18.84 0.56
C TRP A 30 -2.79 20.18 1.26
N SER A 31 -4.03 20.67 1.19
CA SER A 31 -4.43 21.89 1.86
C SER A 31 -4.73 21.65 3.34
N ASP A 32 -4.31 22.56 4.21
CA ASP A 32 -4.65 22.51 5.63
C ASP A 32 -6.16 22.58 5.87
N GLU A 33 -6.89 23.28 4.98
CA GLU A 33 -8.35 23.37 5.04
C GLU A 33 -9.08 22.05 4.74
N THR A 34 -8.42 21.08 4.10
CA THR A 34 -9.01 19.80 3.70
C THR A 34 -8.48 18.61 4.51
N LYS A 35 -7.44 18.79 5.32
CA LYS A 35 -6.83 17.72 6.14
C LYS A 35 -7.82 16.98 7.03
N PHE A 36 -8.85 17.66 7.51
CA PHE A 36 -9.90 17.04 8.34
C PHE A 36 -10.66 15.92 7.63
N SER A 37 -10.64 15.90 6.31
CA SER A 37 -11.32 14.89 5.48
C SER A 37 -10.46 13.65 5.20
N SER A 38 -9.15 13.72 5.36
CA SER A 38 -8.25 12.58 5.14
C SER A 38 -8.60 11.41 6.05
N GLY A 39 -8.71 10.22 5.47
CA GLY A 39 -9.10 9.00 6.17
C GLY A 39 -10.60 8.87 6.45
N LYS A 40 -11.43 9.84 6.03
CA LYS A 40 -12.89 9.76 6.20
C LYS A 40 -13.58 9.33 4.92
N ARG A 41 -14.67 8.61 5.07
CA ARG A 41 -15.58 8.27 3.96
C ARG A 41 -16.41 9.51 3.59
N ILE A 42 -16.79 9.61 2.32
CA ILE A 42 -17.63 10.74 1.86
C ILE A 42 -18.95 10.80 2.64
N SER A 43 -19.57 9.64 2.95
CA SER A 43 -20.79 9.55 3.76
C SER A 43 -20.63 10.06 5.21
N GLU A 44 -19.43 10.14 5.75
CA GLU A 44 -19.15 10.66 7.10
C GLU A 44 -18.99 12.19 7.11
N LEU A 45 -18.86 12.80 5.93
CA LEU A 45 -18.62 14.25 5.79
C LEU A 45 -19.92 15.05 5.59
N GLY A 46 -21.04 14.38 5.33
CA GLY A 46 -22.39 14.99 5.21
C GLY A 46 -23.25 14.36 4.13
N ASP A 47 -24.43 14.92 3.94
CA ASP A 47 -25.50 14.35 3.10
C ASP A 47 -25.47 14.81 1.63
N ASN A 48 -24.56 15.72 1.27
CA ASN A 48 -24.42 16.22 -0.10
C ASN A 48 -23.04 15.85 -0.67
N PRO A 49 -22.86 14.63 -1.18
CA PRO A 49 -21.55 14.13 -1.63
C PRO A 49 -20.97 14.96 -2.79
N GLY A 50 -21.79 15.45 -3.69
CA GLY A 50 -21.34 16.29 -4.80
C GLY A 50 -20.70 17.60 -4.32
N GLU A 51 -21.37 18.29 -3.39
CA GLU A 51 -20.86 19.53 -2.81
C GLU A 51 -19.59 19.31 -1.99
N ILE A 52 -19.56 18.23 -1.20
CA ILE A 52 -18.39 17.84 -0.38
C ILE A 52 -17.18 17.61 -1.28
N ILE A 53 -17.33 16.79 -2.31
CA ILE A 53 -16.25 16.45 -3.25
C ILE A 53 -15.76 17.71 -3.98
N CYS A 54 -16.68 18.51 -4.54
CA CYS A 54 -16.31 19.73 -5.24
C CYS A 54 -15.57 20.72 -4.35
N SER A 55 -16.03 20.91 -3.11
CA SER A 55 -15.38 21.82 -2.15
C SER A 55 -13.99 21.34 -1.74
N ILE A 56 -13.79 20.03 -1.51
CA ILE A 56 -12.48 19.47 -1.20
C ILE A 56 -11.54 19.63 -2.39
N LEU A 57 -11.97 19.26 -3.59
CA LEU A 57 -11.16 19.34 -4.80
C LEU A 57 -10.76 20.79 -5.15
N GLU A 58 -11.65 21.73 -4.94
CA GLU A 58 -11.39 23.17 -5.17
C GLU A 58 -10.30 23.68 -4.22
N LYS A 59 -10.46 23.46 -2.92
CA LYS A 59 -9.51 23.89 -1.88
C LYS A 59 -8.15 23.17 -2.00
N ASP A 60 -8.15 21.96 -2.51
CA ASP A 60 -6.95 21.12 -2.65
C ASP A 60 -6.33 21.18 -4.05
N LEU A 61 -6.82 22.06 -4.91
CA LEU A 61 -6.40 22.23 -6.31
C LEU A 61 -6.39 20.89 -7.09
N CYS A 62 -7.42 20.07 -6.88
CA CYS A 62 -7.60 18.73 -7.48
C CYS A 62 -6.45 17.74 -7.20
N ARG A 63 -5.72 17.90 -6.10
CA ARG A 63 -4.61 16.99 -5.70
C ARG A 63 -5.03 15.92 -4.70
N THR A 64 -6.28 15.94 -4.25
CA THR A 64 -6.84 14.97 -3.31
C THR A 64 -6.83 13.56 -3.89
N GLY A 65 -6.27 12.60 -3.14
CA GLY A 65 -6.39 11.17 -3.43
C GLY A 65 -7.67 10.58 -2.85
N ALA A 66 -8.15 9.48 -3.42
CA ALA A 66 -9.28 8.73 -2.88
C ALA A 66 -9.07 7.22 -3.00
N PHE A 67 -9.69 6.47 -2.09
CA PHE A 67 -9.76 5.01 -2.11
C PHE A 67 -11.19 4.59 -2.41
N PHE A 68 -11.32 3.65 -3.36
CA PHE A 68 -12.60 3.09 -3.78
C PHE A 68 -12.65 1.62 -3.36
N PHE A 69 -13.58 1.27 -2.47
CA PHE A 69 -13.74 -0.09 -1.93
C PHE A 69 -14.67 -0.91 -2.83
N THR A 70 -14.21 -1.21 -4.04
CA THR A 70 -15.01 -1.87 -5.08
C THR A 70 -14.66 -3.35 -5.29
N MET A 71 -13.59 -3.85 -4.66
CA MET A 71 -13.18 -5.24 -4.77
C MET A 71 -13.69 -6.06 -3.59
N SER A 72 -14.33 -7.21 -3.87
CA SER A 72 -14.72 -8.14 -2.82
C SER A 72 -13.54 -8.98 -2.31
N GLU A 73 -13.59 -9.40 -1.05
CA GLU A 73 -12.61 -10.32 -0.46
C GLU A 73 -12.57 -11.67 -1.21
N ASP A 74 -13.71 -12.17 -1.69
CA ASP A 74 -13.78 -13.41 -2.46
C ASP A 74 -13.03 -13.30 -3.78
N ASN A 75 -13.22 -12.20 -4.53
CA ASN A 75 -12.47 -11.95 -5.76
C ASN A 75 -10.98 -11.82 -5.50
N LEU A 76 -10.59 -11.12 -4.45
CA LEU A 76 -9.19 -11.00 -4.05
C LEU A 76 -8.58 -12.37 -3.73
N ASN A 77 -9.27 -13.18 -2.92
CA ASN A 77 -8.83 -14.53 -2.57
C ASN A 77 -8.78 -15.45 -3.81
N HIS A 78 -9.74 -15.33 -4.73
CA HIS A 78 -9.72 -16.07 -5.98
C HIS A 78 -8.50 -15.70 -6.85
N ILE A 79 -8.18 -14.42 -6.96
CA ILE A 79 -6.98 -13.96 -7.68
C ILE A 79 -5.71 -14.50 -7.00
N LEU A 80 -5.61 -14.35 -5.69
CA LEU A 80 -4.44 -14.78 -4.91
C LEU A 80 -4.25 -16.29 -4.90
N SER A 81 -5.32 -17.08 -5.10
CA SER A 81 -5.23 -18.54 -5.22
C SER A 81 -4.49 -19.03 -6.47
N LYS A 82 -4.27 -18.16 -7.46
CA LYS A 82 -3.53 -18.51 -8.67
C LYS A 82 -2.02 -18.53 -8.39
N ASN A 83 -1.36 -19.64 -8.70
CA ASN A 83 0.05 -19.87 -8.36
C ASN A 83 1.05 -18.95 -9.08
N TRP A 84 0.62 -18.29 -10.14
CA TRP A 84 1.43 -17.36 -10.93
C TRP A 84 1.30 -15.89 -10.49
N ILE A 85 0.42 -15.59 -9.55
CA ILE A 85 0.28 -14.22 -8.98
C ILE A 85 1.42 -13.94 -8.01
N LEU A 86 2.04 -12.78 -8.16
CA LEU A 86 3.13 -12.28 -7.33
C LEU A 86 2.67 -11.04 -6.54
N PRO A 87 3.23 -10.76 -5.36
CA PRO A 87 2.89 -9.56 -4.62
C PRO A 87 3.44 -8.30 -5.30
N GLY A 88 2.64 -7.24 -5.26
CA GLY A 88 3.05 -5.90 -5.67
C GLY A 88 2.32 -4.88 -4.82
N SER A 89 3.03 -3.93 -4.23
CA SER A 89 2.42 -2.92 -3.37
C SER A 89 1.70 -1.82 -4.17
N ASP A 90 2.13 -1.58 -5.41
CA ASP A 90 1.69 -0.39 -6.17
C ASP A 90 1.77 0.89 -5.33
N ALA A 91 2.77 0.98 -4.47
CA ALA A 91 2.99 2.10 -3.57
C ALA A 91 4.25 2.87 -3.95
N SER A 92 4.19 4.19 -3.80
CA SER A 92 5.37 5.06 -3.86
C SER A 92 6.28 4.83 -2.65
N LEU A 93 7.49 5.36 -2.71
CA LEU A 93 8.38 5.40 -1.55
C LEU A 93 7.73 6.22 -0.43
N ARG A 94 7.68 5.65 0.78
CA ARG A 94 7.02 6.22 1.96
C ARG A 94 7.90 6.13 3.19
N ALA A 95 7.68 7.04 4.13
CA ALA A 95 8.21 7.00 5.48
C ALA A 95 7.18 7.64 6.42
N PRO A 96 7.04 7.21 7.68
CA PRO A 96 6.09 7.82 8.61
C PRO A 96 6.59 9.16 9.19
N TRP A 97 7.59 9.76 8.57
CA TRP A 97 8.17 11.05 8.95
C TRP A 97 8.61 11.87 7.73
N GLY A 98 8.77 13.17 7.94
CA GLY A 98 9.23 14.12 6.93
C GLY A 98 8.27 14.23 5.75
N ALA A 99 8.77 14.67 4.60
CA ALA A 99 7.97 14.90 3.40
C ALA A 99 7.29 13.63 2.85
N LEU A 100 7.86 12.45 3.10
CA LEU A 100 7.30 11.16 2.66
C LEU A 100 6.19 10.64 3.58
N GLY A 101 5.94 11.28 4.71
CA GLY A 101 4.88 10.98 5.67
C GLY A 101 3.80 12.04 5.75
N ALA A 102 3.84 13.05 4.87
CA ALA A 102 2.92 14.19 4.93
C ALA A 102 1.49 13.89 4.43
N ASP A 103 1.32 12.85 3.63
CA ASP A 103 0.02 12.45 3.08
C ASP A 103 -0.60 11.26 3.85
N PHE A 104 -1.81 10.87 3.44
CA PHE A 104 -2.54 9.73 3.98
C PHE A 104 -2.51 8.58 2.95
N PRO A 105 -1.48 7.70 3.00
CA PRO A 105 -1.29 6.66 1.99
C PRO A 105 -2.23 5.48 2.19
N HIS A 106 -2.43 4.69 1.13
CA HIS A 106 -3.07 3.39 1.27
C HIS A 106 -2.23 2.46 2.17
N PRO A 107 -2.83 1.65 3.06
CA PRO A 107 -2.11 0.72 3.95
C PRO A 107 -1.12 -0.22 3.24
N ARG A 108 -1.36 -0.50 1.96
CA ARG A 108 -0.47 -1.33 1.13
C ARG A 108 0.97 -0.81 1.06
N ALA A 109 1.19 0.47 1.33
CA ALA A 109 2.53 1.05 1.36
C ALA A 109 3.44 0.39 2.41
N TYR A 110 2.86 -0.07 3.52
CA TYR A 110 3.58 -0.65 4.63
C TYR A 110 3.25 -2.12 4.92
N ALA A 111 2.07 -2.61 4.51
CA ALA A 111 1.55 -3.90 4.92
C ALA A 111 1.46 -4.95 3.79
N THR A 112 1.79 -4.63 2.54
CA THR A 112 1.58 -5.56 1.40
C THR A 112 2.23 -6.93 1.62
N MET A 113 3.48 -7.00 2.04
CA MET A 113 4.19 -8.28 2.13
C MET A 113 3.64 -9.18 3.25
N PRO A 114 3.44 -8.71 4.49
CA PRO A 114 2.84 -9.55 5.52
C PRO A 114 1.39 -9.91 5.22
N GLU A 115 0.59 -9.01 4.63
CA GLU A 115 -0.79 -9.33 4.25
C GLU A 115 -0.86 -10.39 3.14
N PHE A 116 -0.02 -10.27 2.11
CA PHE A 116 0.10 -11.30 1.08
C PHE A 116 0.48 -12.66 1.69
N TYR A 117 1.50 -12.67 2.54
CA TYR A 117 1.93 -13.88 3.24
C TYR A 117 0.78 -14.51 4.03
N ARG A 118 0.14 -13.75 4.91
CA ARG A 118 -0.95 -14.25 5.77
C ARG A 118 -2.16 -14.75 5.00
N ARG A 119 -2.54 -14.06 3.91
CA ARG A 119 -3.64 -14.47 3.02
C ARG A 119 -3.33 -15.80 2.33
N LEU A 120 -2.14 -15.98 1.79
CA LEU A 120 -1.76 -17.25 1.16
C LEU A 120 -1.75 -18.41 2.16
N ARG A 121 -1.24 -18.18 3.38
CA ARG A 121 -1.26 -19.20 4.43
C ARG A 121 -2.70 -19.58 4.81
N LYS A 122 -3.62 -18.61 4.88
CA LYS A 122 -5.06 -18.87 5.09
C LYS A 122 -5.71 -19.62 3.93
N LEU A 123 -5.27 -19.40 2.70
CA LEU A 123 -5.72 -20.11 1.50
C LEU A 123 -5.13 -21.52 1.37
N GLY A 124 -4.30 -21.97 2.31
CA GLY A 124 -3.74 -23.32 2.36
C GLY A 124 -2.41 -23.51 1.63
N PHE A 125 -1.77 -22.46 1.13
CA PHE A 125 -0.43 -22.57 0.55
C PHE A 125 0.60 -22.93 1.63
N THR A 126 1.61 -23.71 1.27
CA THR A 126 2.72 -24.04 2.17
C THR A 126 3.59 -22.80 2.47
N LEU A 127 4.42 -22.88 3.49
CA LEU A 127 5.42 -21.85 3.79
C LEU A 127 6.33 -21.63 2.58
N GLU A 128 6.85 -22.73 2.03
CA GLU A 128 7.79 -22.74 0.90
C GLU A 128 7.18 -22.11 -0.35
N ASP A 129 5.95 -22.48 -0.72
CA ASP A 129 5.26 -21.91 -1.88
C ASP A 129 4.99 -20.40 -1.68
N THR A 130 4.60 -20.01 -0.49
CA THR A 130 4.35 -18.59 -0.15
C THR A 130 5.64 -17.78 -0.27
N VAL A 131 6.73 -18.23 0.35
CA VAL A 131 8.03 -17.56 0.29
C VAL A 131 8.57 -17.55 -1.13
N LYS A 132 8.44 -18.65 -1.89
CA LYS A 132 8.81 -18.70 -3.30
C LYS A 132 8.14 -17.61 -4.13
N ARG A 133 6.84 -17.36 -3.91
CA ARG A 133 6.08 -16.32 -4.61
C ARG A 133 6.52 -14.90 -4.22
N MET A 134 7.15 -14.72 -3.08
CA MET A 134 7.69 -13.44 -2.60
C MET A 134 9.16 -13.23 -2.97
N THR A 135 9.88 -14.26 -3.41
CA THR A 135 11.34 -14.22 -3.59
C THR A 135 11.79 -14.75 -4.95
N SER A 136 11.90 -16.07 -5.13
CA SER A 136 12.51 -16.65 -6.33
C SER A 136 11.66 -16.49 -7.58
N LEU A 137 10.33 -16.57 -7.50
CA LEU A 137 9.46 -16.34 -8.65
C LEU A 137 9.55 -14.90 -9.20
N PRO A 138 9.44 -13.83 -8.40
CA PRO A 138 9.67 -12.48 -8.90
C PRO A 138 11.09 -12.30 -9.43
N ALA A 139 12.11 -12.85 -8.78
CA ALA A 139 13.49 -12.77 -9.26
C ALA A 139 13.64 -13.43 -10.65
N GLU A 140 13.05 -14.59 -10.86
CA GLU A 140 13.01 -15.27 -12.16
C GLU A 140 12.24 -14.44 -13.20
N ARG A 141 11.03 -13.98 -12.85
CA ARG A 141 10.17 -13.21 -13.75
C ARG A 141 10.84 -11.92 -14.24
N PHE A 142 11.52 -11.23 -13.35
CA PHE A 142 12.27 -10.00 -13.65
C PHE A 142 13.71 -10.25 -14.09
N ARG A 143 14.14 -11.52 -14.21
CA ARG A 143 15.49 -11.92 -14.62
C ARG A 143 16.59 -11.33 -13.74
N LEU A 144 16.35 -11.28 -12.43
CA LEU A 144 17.30 -10.78 -11.45
C LEU A 144 18.35 -11.87 -11.18
N LYS A 145 19.53 -11.72 -11.77
CA LYS A 145 20.61 -12.70 -11.65
C LYS A 145 21.11 -12.81 -10.21
N SER A 146 21.34 -14.05 -9.76
CA SER A 146 21.91 -14.36 -8.44
C SER A 146 21.14 -13.82 -7.23
N ARG A 147 19.82 -13.64 -7.34
CA ARG A 147 18.93 -13.16 -6.28
C ARG A 147 17.71 -14.06 -6.11
N GLY A 148 16.97 -13.88 -5.01
CA GLY A 148 15.72 -14.58 -4.72
C GLY A 148 15.86 -16.00 -4.22
N VAL A 149 17.07 -16.49 -4.02
CA VAL A 149 17.38 -17.83 -3.47
C VAL A 149 18.60 -17.78 -2.56
N ILE A 150 18.60 -18.63 -1.53
CA ILE A 150 19.76 -18.83 -0.65
C ILE A 150 20.58 -19.99 -1.21
N LYS A 151 21.69 -19.66 -1.88
CA LYS A 151 22.65 -20.64 -2.39
C LYS A 151 24.05 -20.06 -2.45
N ARG A 152 25.08 -20.93 -2.47
CA ARG A 152 26.48 -20.50 -2.66
C ARG A 152 26.64 -19.72 -3.97
N GLY A 153 27.27 -18.55 -3.92
CA GLY A 153 27.46 -17.66 -5.06
C GLY A 153 26.30 -16.72 -5.38
N ALA A 154 25.17 -16.83 -4.67
CA ALA A 154 24.12 -15.83 -4.74
C ALA A 154 24.47 -14.57 -3.92
N LEU A 155 23.88 -13.44 -4.32
CA LEU A 155 23.98 -12.19 -3.56
C LEU A 155 23.21 -12.34 -2.24
N ALA A 156 23.77 -11.82 -1.16
CA ALA A 156 23.16 -11.91 0.15
C ALA A 156 22.08 -10.83 0.33
N ASP A 157 20.90 -11.09 -0.24
CA ASP A 157 19.66 -10.38 0.03
C ASP A 157 18.77 -11.30 0.86
N ILE A 158 18.78 -11.12 2.17
CA ILE A 158 18.21 -12.08 3.12
C ILE A 158 17.34 -11.31 4.12
N VAL A 159 16.17 -11.86 4.43
CA VAL A 159 15.31 -11.39 5.50
C VAL A 159 15.23 -12.48 6.56
N VAL A 160 15.52 -12.13 7.81
CA VAL A 160 15.29 -12.97 8.99
C VAL A 160 14.03 -12.46 9.67
N TRP A 161 13.06 -13.33 9.89
CA TRP A 161 11.74 -12.94 10.37
C TRP A 161 11.05 -14.08 11.15
N SER A 162 10.10 -13.72 11.99
CA SER A 162 9.26 -14.65 12.75
C SER A 162 7.96 -14.89 12.04
N GLU A 163 7.65 -16.13 11.66
CA GLU A 163 6.37 -16.47 11.00
C GLU A 163 5.15 -16.04 11.82
N LYS A 164 5.19 -16.18 13.13
CA LYS A 164 4.10 -15.84 14.04
C LYS A 164 3.87 -14.34 14.15
N GLU A 165 4.93 -13.55 14.07
CA GLU A 165 4.93 -12.11 14.32
C GLU A 165 4.92 -11.28 13.02
N PHE A 166 4.99 -11.92 11.85
CA PHE A 166 4.98 -11.21 10.56
C PHE A 166 3.59 -10.68 10.27
N ILE A 167 3.33 -9.46 10.70
CA ILE A 167 2.02 -8.81 10.70
C ILE A 167 2.12 -7.42 10.09
N GLY A 168 1.19 -7.08 9.17
CA GLY A 168 0.94 -5.71 8.71
C GLY A 168 0.18 -4.94 9.80
N ARG A 169 0.72 -3.79 10.20
CA ARG A 169 0.08 -2.91 11.20
C ARG A 169 -0.60 -1.69 10.59
N ALA A 170 -0.33 -1.40 9.33
CA ALA A 170 -0.99 -0.32 8.61
C ALA A 170 -2.46 -0.67 8.35
N THR A 171 -3.34 0.24 8.69
CA THR A 171 -4.79 0.18 8.41
C THR A 171 -5.22 1.43 7.67
N TYR A 172 -6.48 1.49 7.23
CA TYR A 172 -7.03 2.72 6.63
C TYR A 172 -7.15 3.87 7.63
N ASP A 173 -7.22 3.59 8.93
CA ASP A 173 -7.26 4.63 9.97
C ASP A 173 -5.87 5.08 10.40
N THR A 174 -4.90 4.15 10.38
CA THR A 174 -3.51 4.38 10.81
C THR A 174 -2.53 3.82 9.79
N PRO A 175 -2.40 4.46 8.61
CA PRO A 175 -1.65 3.89 7.48
C PRO A 175 -0.14 3.94 7.62
N HIS A 176 0.42 4.78 8.51
CA HIS A 176 1.87 4.99 8.66
C HIS A 176 2.57 4.00 9.60
N ASN A 177 1.93 2.87 9.91
CA ASN A 177 2.50 1.87 10.81
C ASN A 177 3.37 0.87 10.03
N PHE A 178 4.60 0.69 10.47
CA PHE A 178 5.47 -0.37 9.95
C PHE A 178 4.93 -1.76 10.29
N SER A 179 5.24 -2.71 9.42
CA SER A 179 5.02 -4.13 9.69
C SER A 179 5.97 -4.64 10.78
N GLU A 180 5.54 -5.67 11.52
CA GLU A 180 6.29 -6.31 12.59
C GLU A 180 6.79 -7.69 12.17
N GLY A 181 7.64 -8.30 13.02
CA GLY A 181 8.14 -9.67 12.86
C GLY A 181 9.37 -9.81 11.98
N VAL A 182 9.97 -8.71 11.53
CA VAL A 182 11.27 -8.73 10.82
C VAL A 182 12.39 -8.40 11.79
N ASP A 183 13.29 -9.37 12.01
CA ASP A 183 14.44 -9.22 12.91
C ASP A 183 15.63 -8.57 12.21
N CYS A 184 15.89 -8.96 10.97
CA CYS A 184 17.04 -8.46 10.21
C CYS A 184 16.77 -8.45 8.71
N VAL A 185 17.24 -7.39 8.05
CA VAL A 185 17.28 -7.31 6.59
C VAL A 185 18.74 -7.16 6.17
N ILE A 186 19.18 -7.99 5.24
CA ILE A 186 20.50 -7.97 4.62
C ILE A 186 20.32 -7.65 3.14
N VAL A 187 21.02 -6.66 2.64
CA VAL A 187 20.98 -6.25 1.22
C VAL A 187 22.42 -6.20 0.69
N ASN A 188 22.71 -7.03 -0.32
CA ASN A 188 24.06 -7.20 -0.86
C ASN A 188 25.13 -7.43 0.23
N GLY A 189 24.80 -8.21 1.28
CA GLY A 189 25.70 -8.50 2.41
C GLY A 189 25.80 -7.39 3.47
N THR A 190 25.13 -6.27 3.29
CA THR A 190 25.08 -5.16 4.26
C THR A 190 23.78 -5.24 5.07
N ILE A 191 23.81 -4.89 6.34
CA ILE A 191 22.63 -4.90 7.23
C ILE A 191 22.07 -3.47 7.37
N PRO A 192 21.05 -3.03 6.60
CA PRO A 192 20.39 -1.73 6.76
C PRO A 192 19.38 -1.69 7.90
N TYR A 193 18.84 -2.86 8.34
CA TYR A 193 17.82 -2.93 9.36
C TYR A 193 18.05 -4.12 10.28
N ARG A 194 17.95 -3.89 11.60
CA ARG A 194 18.07 -4.93 12.61
C ARG A 194 17.33 -4.56 13.89
N ASN A 195 16.59 -5.51 14.47
CA ASN A 195 15.89 -5.39 15.77
C ASN A 195 15.04 -4.09 15.86
N GLY A 196 14.21 -3.83 14.86
CA GLY A 196 13.31 -2.68 14.85
C GLY A 196 13.96 -1.34 14.47
N ARG A 197 15.26 -1.31 14.12
CA ARG A 197 16.00 -0.07 13.87
C ARG A 197 16.75 -0.07 12.55
N PHE A 198 16.74 1.07 11.87
CA PHE A 198 17.63 1.32 10.74
C PHE A 198 19.05 1.59 11.24
N THR A 199 20.03 0.92 10.65
CA THR A 199 21.44 1.02 11.05
C THR A 199 22.19 2.20 10.44
N GLY A 200 21.58 2.84 9.42
CA GLY A 200 22.24 3.85 8.59
C GLY A 200 23.09 3.28 7.44
N ASN A 201 23.34 1.97 7.43
CA ASN A 201 24.08 1.32 6.34
C ASN A 201 23.25 1.24 5.07
N ARG A 202 23.88 1.41 3.92
CA ARG A 202 23.23 1.41 2.59
C ARG A 202 23.85 0.32 1.72
N GLY A 203 23.17 -0.82 1.58
CA GLY A 203 23.58 -1.94 0.73
C GLY A 203 22.94 -1.95 -0.67
N GLY A 204 21.92 -1.12 -0.90
CA GLY A 204 21.16 -1.08 -2.15
C GLY A 204 22.01 -0.62 -3.34
N ARG A 205 21.73 -1.19 -4.51
CA ARG A 205 22.34 -0.81 -5.80
C ARG A 205 21.25 -0.77 -6.86
N LEU A 206 21.41 0.10 -7.85
CA LEU A 206 20.60 0.06 -9.06
C LEU A 206 20.88 -1.26 -9.80
N ILE A 207 19.82 -1.98 -10.12
CA ILE A 207 19.92 -3.21 -10.92
C ILE A 207 19.65 -2.83 -12.38
N THR A 208 20.66 -2.92 -13.21
CA THR A 208 20.56 -2.76 -14.66
C THR A 208 20.48 -4.14 -15.31
N ARG A 209 19.76 -4.25 -16.42
CA ARG A 209 19.66 -5.46 -17.24
C ARG A 209 20.84 -5.57 -18.18
#